data_05f7bf2c0191b2bc036760e4d80f7502
#
_entry.id   05f7bf2c0191b2bc036760e4d80f7502
#
_cell.length_a   1.000
_cell.length_b   1.000
_cell.length_c   1.000
_cell.angle_alpha   90.00
_cell.angle_beta   90.00
_cell.angle_gamma   90.00
#
_symmetry.space_group_name_H-M   'P 1'
#
loop_
_entity.id
_entity.type
_entity.pdbx_description
1 polymer ?
#
loop_
_entity_poly.entity_id
_entity_poly.type
_entity_poly.pdbx_seq_one_letter_code
_entity_poly.pdbx_strand_id
1 'polypeptide(L)'
;MRRSGILMHISSLPNDYGIGKLGKEAYAFVDFLEKAHQKCWQILPISPTSYGDSPYQSFSVHAGNPYFIDLEALEKEGYLKPAEYKDIEWGDDKGSVDYGKIYEVIFKVLRTAHKRFRKKPEKAYSKFVVENKDWIYDYALFMSLKFANKGKAWYEWDEPLKMYKPKAIKSARKEYANDIDFWCFVQYKYFQQWKKLKAYANEKGIEIIGDIPIYVAYDSVEVWSTPQYFSLDKEKKPVEVAGCPPDAFTADGQLWGNPLYNWEYIARDKFRWWVERIKAASNTYDVVRIDHFRGFESYYCIPYGAKNAKKGKWRKGPDMRLFKEVRKQLGDVKIIAEDLGFLTKHVVKMLNASGYPGMKVLEFGFDSDNTNGYLPHNFKTTNSICYTGTHDNETILGWIKSCDEKTRSYCKDYLGVTKDEFVPWAMVRLCWSSVCDTAIAQMQDILCLDDKARMNTPSTVGANWKWRLESFDKLDD
;
A
#
# COMPACT_ATOMS: atom_id res chain seq x y z
N MET A 1 5.75 -16.60 -19.39
CA MET A 1 5.32 -17.80 -18.61
C MET A 1 4.22 -17.36 -17.69
N ARG A 2 3.08 -18.07 -17.66
CA ARG A 2 1.97 -17.77 -16.75
C ARG A 2 2.37 -18.07 -15.30
N ARG A 3 1.87 -17.28 -14.36
CA ARG A 3 2.22 -17.38 -12.94
C ARG A 3 0.99 -17.10 -12.06
N SER A 4 1.00 -17.64 -10.86
CA SER A 4 -0.01 -17.36 -9.84
C SER A 4 0.64 -16.84 -8.57
N GLY A 5 -0.16 -16.25 -7.71
CA GLY A 5 0.29 -15.71 -6.43
C GLY A 5 -0.85 -15.45 -5.46
N ILE A 6 -0.45 -14.99 -4.30
CA ILE A 6 -1.35 -14.70 -3.17
C ILE A 6 -1.22 -13.23 -2.78
N LEU A 7 -2.38 -12.59 -2.56
CA LEU A 7 -2.47 -11.29 -1.91
C LEU A 7 -2.58 -11.50 -0.40
N MET A 8 -1.53 -11.10 0.31
CA MET A 8 -1.48 -11.10 1.78
C MET A 8 -0.56 -10.00 2.27
N HIS A 9 -1.10 -9.01 2.98
CA HIS A 9 -0.28 -7.91 3.49
C HIS A 9 0.62 -8.35 4.65
N ILE A 10 1.74 -7.67 4.84
CA ILE A 10 2.69 -7.93 5.95
C ILE A 10 1.99 -7.84 7.30
N SER A 11 1.10 -6.84 7.51
CA SER A 11 0.35 -6.68 8.77
C SER A 11 -0.49 -7.89 9.13
N SER A 12 -0.91 -8.66 8.13
CA SER A 12 -1.80 -9.82 8.28
C SER A 12 -1.06 -11.12 8.58
N LEU A 13 0.27 -11.14 8.58
CA LEU A 13 1.04 -12.30 8.99
C LEU A 13 0.86 -12.58 10.50
N PRO A 14 0.82 -13.85 10.93
CA PRO A 14 0.76 -14.19 12.36
C PRO A 14 2.02 -13.67 13.06
N ASN A 15 1.87 -13.21 14.29
CA ASN A 15 2.99 -12.77 15.11
C ASN A 15 2.52 -12.47 16.55
N ASP A 16 3.35 -12.73 17.54
CA ASP A 16 3.02 -12.49 18.95
C ASP A 16 3.11 -11.00 19.36
N TYR A 17 3.58 -10.12 18.47
CA TYR A 17 3.79 -8.70 18.76
C TYR A 17 2.75 -7.80 18.09
N GLY A 18 1.50 -8.25 18.05
CA GLY A 18 0.30 -7.47 17.68
C GLY A 18 0.10 -7.18 16.20
N ILE A 19 1.12 -7.32 15.35
CA ILE A 19 1.06 -7.08 13.89
C ILE A 19 2.16 -7.90 13.20
N GLY A 20 1.92 -8.33 11.98
CA GLY A 20 2.93 -9.04 11.19
C GLY A 20 4.25 -8.28 11.08
N LYS A 21 5.36 -8.99 11.09
CA LYS A 21 6.72 -8.46 11.10
C LYS A 21 7.54 -9.01 9.93
N LEU A 22 8.67 -8.36 9.64
CA LEU A 22 9.68 -8.83 8.68
C LEU A 22 10.58 -9.92 9.30
N GLY A 23 9.96 -10.79 10.11
CA GLY A 23 10.59 -11.83 10.90
C GLY A 23 10.29 -13.24 10.39
N LYS A 24 10.45 -14.22 11.27
CA LYS A 24 10.34 -15.66 10.96
C LYS A 24 9.04 -16.03 10.23
N GLU A 25 7.93 -15.37 10.56
CA GLU A 25 6.63 -15.66 9.94
C GLU A 25 6.58 -15.18 8.49
N ALA A 26 7.26 -14.08 8.16
CA ALA A 26 7.36 -13.62 6.77
C ALA A 26 8.20 -14.58 5.92
N TYR A 27 9.29 -15.13 6.48
CA TYR A 27 10.08 -16.17 5.83
C TYR A 27 9.29 -17.47 5.68
N ALA A 28 8.57 -17.90 6.72
CA ALA A 28 7.71 -19.08 6.65
C ALA A 28 6.60 -18.93 5.60
N PHE A 29 6.05 -17.73 5.42
CA PHE A 29 5.08 -17.47 4.34
C PHE A 29 5.72 -17.59 2.95
N VAL A 30 6.95 -17.16 2.78
CA VAL A 30 7.70 -17.39 1.54
C VAL A 30 7.91 -18.88 1.28
N ASP A 31 8.26 -19.66 2.31
CA ASP A 31 8.40 -21.13 2.20
C ASP A 31 7.07 -21.82 1.85
N PHE A 32 5.96 -21.36 2.43
CA PHE A 32 4.63 -21.80 2.04
C PHE A 32 4.33 -21.51 0.57
N LEU A 33 4.60 -20.29 0.09
CA LEU A 33 4.40 -19.94 -1.32
C LEU A 33 5.24 -20.81 -2.27
N GLU A 34 6.50 -21.11 -1.92
CA GLU A 34 7.35 -22.02 -2.68
C GLU A 34 6.74 -23.43 -2.71
N LYS A 35 6.37 -23.99 -1.54
CA LYS A 35 5.75 -25.32 -1.40
C LYS A 35 4.44 -25.41 -2.19
N ALA A 36 3.63 -24.33 -2.19
CA ALA A 36 2.40 -24.21 -2.96
C ALA A 36 2.62 -23.84 -4.44
N HIS A 37 3.86 -23.83 -4.94
CA HIS A 37 4.25 -23.49 -6.31
C HIS A 37 3.80 -22.09 -6.78
N GLN A 38 3.52 -21.17 -5.86
CA GLN A 38 3.21 -19.80 -6.19
C GLN A 38 4.47 -19.06 -6.65
N LYS A 39 4.29 -18.03 -7.49
CA LYS A 39 5.38 -17.22 -8.05
C LYS A 39 5.31 -15.75 -7.69
N CYS A 40 4.21 -15.32 -7.10
CA CYS A 40 4.01 -13.94 -6.70
C CYS A 40 3.47 -13.85 -5.27
N TRP A 41 4.02 -12.91 -4.52
CA TRP A 41 3.47 -12.43 -3.25
C TRP A 41 3.05 -10.97 -3.44
N GLN A 42 1.75 -10.70 -3.47
CA GLN A 42 1.26 -9.33 -3.53
C GLN A 42 1.00 -8.79 -2.14
N ILE A 43 1.48 -7.57 -1.90
CA ILE A 43 1.31 -6.82 -0.65
C ILE A 43 0.73 -5.44 -0.92
N LEU A 44 0.15 -4.82 0.11
CA LEU A 44 -0.30 -3.43 0.09
C LEU A 44 0.89 -2.49 0.34
N PRO A 45 0.71 -1.15 0.25
CA PRO A 45 1.80 -0.20 0.54
C PRO A 45 2.41 -0.45 1.92
N ILE A 46 3.74 -0.49 1.99
CA ILE A 46 4.49 -0.77 3.24
C ILE A 46 5.09 0.48 3.88
N SER A 47 4.55 1.64 3.53
CA SER A 47 4.93 2.93 4.11
C SER A 47 4.26 3.16 5.47
N PRO A 48 4.78 4.09 6.31
CA PRO A 48 4.18 4.39 7.61
C PRO A 48 2.75 4.85 7.48
N THR A 49 1.83 4.24 8.22
CA THR A 49 0.41 4.62 8.22
C THR A 49 0.17 5.90 9.00
N SER A 50 -0.79 6.72 8.54
CA SER A 50 -1.25 7.90 9.22
C SER A 50 -2.55 7.64 10.00
N TYR A 51 -3.30 8.68 10.34
CA TYR A 51 -4.60 8.55 10.98
C TYR A 51 -5.56 7.68 10.13
N GLY A 52 -6.23 6.73 10.78
CA GLY A 52 -7.13 5.76 10.13
C GLY A 52 -6.43 4.49 9.66
N ASP A 53 -5.12 4.33 9.95
CA ASP A 53 -4.32 3.12 9.75
C ASP A 53 -4.24 2.61 8.31
N SER A 54 -4.77 3.38 7.35
CA SER A 54 -4.74 3.02 5.93
C SER A 54 -3.32 3.05 5.38
N PRO A 55 -2.85 1.97 4.74
CA PRO A 55 -1.57 1.96 4.04
C PRO A 55 -1.52 2.92 2.84
N TYR A 56 -2.69 3.36 2.34
CA TYR A 56 -2.82 4.33 1.25
C TYR A 56 -2.77 5.80 1.73
N GLN A 57 -2.81 6.03 3.04
CA GLN A 57 -2.64 7.34 3.66
C GLN A 57 -1.35 7.32 4.50
N SER A 58 -0.23 7.67 3.89
CA SER A 58 1.08 7.55 4.52
C SER A 58 1.71 8.90 4.82
N PHE A 59 2.53 8.94 5.88
CA PHE A 59 3.39 10.09 6.21
C PHE A 59 4.54 10.28 5.23
N SER A 60 4.91 9.27 4.45
CA SER A 60 5.96 9.35 3.44
C SER A 60 5.80 8.28 2.37
N VAL A 61 6.11 8.61 1.12
CA VAL A 61 6.14 7.66 -0.01
C VAL A 61 7.44 6.84 -0.07
N HIS A 62 8.46 7.22 0.70
CA HIS A 62 9.79 6.61 0.68
C HIS A 62 10.08 5.76 1.91
N ALA A 63 9.54 6.14 3.06
CA ALA A 63 9.82 5.49 4.32
C ALA A 63 9.10 4.15 4.46
N GLY A 64 9.74 3.19 5.13
CA GLY A 64 9.12 1.93 5.53
C GLY A 64 8.39 2.02 6.86
N ASN A 65 7.36 1.20 7.05
CA ASN A 65 6.53 1.21 8.25
C ASN A 65 7.28 0.62 9.46
N PRO A 66 7.54 1.41 10.50
CA PRO A 66 8.24 0.95 11.70
C PRO A 66 7.56 -0.23 12.41
N TYR A 67 6.25 -0.40 12.23
CA TYR A 67 5.49 -1.48 12.86
C TYR A 67 5.93 -2.86 12.37
N PHE A 68 6.49 -2.96 11.16
CA PHE A 68 6.92 -4.22 10.58
C PHE A 68 8.33 -4.66 11.00
N ILE A 69 9.08 -3.83 11.72
CA ILE A 69 10.42 -4.20 12.20
C ILE A 69 10.34 -5.42 13.11
N ASP A 70 11.09 -6.45 12.78
CA ASP A 70 11.25 -7.65 13.60
C ASP A 70 12.09 -7.35 14.85
N LEU A 71 11.47 -7.53 16.02
CA LEU A 71 12.09 -7.27 17.32
C LEU A 71 13.03 -8.40 17.72
N GLU A 72 12.76 -9.64 17.32
CA GLU A 72 13.64 -10.78 17.56
C GLU A 72 14.98 -10.63 16.81
N ALA A 73 14.96 -10.04 15.61
CA ALA A 73 16.19 -9.70 14.90
C ALA A 73 17.00 -8.65 15.65
N LEU A 74 16.36 -7.63 16.21
CA LEU A 74 17.04 -6.63 17.06
C LEU A 74 17.59 -7.24 18.35
N GLU A 75 16.93 -8.25 18.92
CA GLU A 75 17.46 -9.04 20.07
C GLU A 75 18.71 -9.81 19.66
N LYS A 76 18.67 -10.56 18.55
CA LYS A 76 19.81 -11.33 18.02
C LYS A 76 21.03 -10.43 17.70
N GLU A 77 20.77 -9.20 17.30
CA GLU A 77 21.81 -8.18 17.05
C GLU A 77 22.32 -7.51 18.34
N GLY A 78 21.73 -7.83 19.50
CA GLY A 78 22.13 -7.31 20.82
C GLY A 78 21.56 -5.92 21.14
N TYR A 79 20.61 -5.42 20.36
CA TYR A 79 19.99 -4.11 20.58
C TYR A 79 18.77 -4.18 21.50
N LEU A 80 18.15 -5.34 21.67
CA LEU A 80 17.06 -5.60 22.63
C LEU A 80 17.41 -6.78 23.53
N LYS A 81 16.72 -6.86 24.69
CA LYS A 81 16.67 -8.03 25.56
C LYS A 81 15.23 -8.57 25.57
N PRO A 82 15.00 -9.89 25.77
CA PRO A 82 13.67 -10.49 25.79
C PRO A 82 12.65 -9.73 26.66
N ALA A 83 13.00 -9.42 27.90
CA ALA A 83 12.11 -8.73 28.85
C ALA A 83 11.73 -7.29 28.44
N GLU A 84 12.33 -6.73 27.39
CA GLU A 84 12.03 -5.37 26.96
C GLU A 84 10.92 -5.30 25.91
N TYR A 85 10.46 -6.46 25.41
CA TYR A 85 9.40 -6.50 24.39
C TYR A 85 8.52 -7.76 24.47
N LYS A 86 8.99 -8.91 25.00
CA LYS A 86 8.19 -10.15 25.04
C LYS A 86 7.06 -10.10 26.08
N ASP A 87 7.30 -9.40 27.18
CA ASP A 87 6.33 -9.28 28.28
C ASP A 87 5.38 -8.09 28.12
N ILE A 88 5.46 -7.39 26.98
CA ILE A 88 4.55 -6.28 26.65
C ILE A 88 3.25 -6.86 26.07
N GLU A 89 2.12 -6.31 26.49
CA GLU A 89 0.83 -6.55 25.88
C GLU A 89 0.70 -5.79 24.56
N TRP A 90 0.61 -6.52 23.45
CA TRP A 90 0.58 -5.98 22.09
C TRP A 90 -0.83 -5.92 21.48
N GLY A 91 -1.85 -6.31 22.22
CA GLY A 91 -3.24 -6.45 21.82
C GLY A 91 -3.81 -7.82 22.25
N ASP A 92 -5.12 -7.88 22.45
CA ASP A 92 -5.80 -9.04 23.03
C ASP A 92 -6.24 -10.06 21.97
N ASP A 93 -6.39 -9.64 20.71
CA ASP A 93 -6.90 -10.46 19.61
C ASP A 93 -5.77 -10.81 18.62
N LYS A 94 -5.47 -12.10 18.50
CA LYS A 94 -4.48 -12.59 17.54
C LYS A 94 -4.95 -12.48 16.08
N GLY A 95 -6.24 -12.45 15.85
CA GLY A 95 -6.86 -12.30 14.52
C GLY A 95 -7.02 -10.85 14.06
N SER A 96 -6.70 -9.86 14.91
CA SER A 96 -6.91 -8.45 14.61
C SER A 96 -5.76 -7.58 15.10
N VAL A 97 -5.41 -6.55 14.32
CA VAL A 97 -4.40 -5.55 14.70
C VAL A 97 -5.04 -4.48 15.59
N ASP A 98 -4.49 -4.27 16.78
CA ASP A 98 -4.75 -3.08 17.60
C ASP A 98 -3.68 -2.01 17.34
N TYR A 99 -3.91 -1.15 16.35
CA TYR A 99 -2.97 -0.08 15.98
C TYR A 99 -2.72 0.91 17.12
N GLY A 100 -3.74 1.20 17.94
CA GLY A 100 -3.59 2.09 19.09
C GLY A 100 -2.58 1.54 20.08
N LYS A 101 -2.72 0.27 20.45
CA LYS A 101 -1.80 -0.41 21.35
C LYS A 101 -0.39 -0.48 20.79
N ILE A 102 -0.25 -0.83 19.52
CA ILE A 102 1.07 -0.87 18.86
C ILE A 102 1.72 0.50 18.88
N TYR A 103 0.99 1.56 18.54
CA TYR A 103 1.52 2.94 18.56
C TYR A 103 2.05 3.34 19.93
N GLU A 104 1.36 2.97 21.02
CA GLU A 104 1.77 3.29 22.39
C GLU A 104 3.09 2.65 22.81
N VAL A 105 3.41 1.46 22.29
CA VAL A 105 4.51 0.63 22.80
C VAL A 105 5.70 0.54 21.86
N ILE A 106 5.49 0.43 20.54
CA ILE A 106 6.55 0.11 19.57
C ILE A 106 7.71 1.12 19.59
N PHE A 107 7.39 2.41 19.67
CA PHE A 107 8.44 3.45 19.66
C PHE A 107 9.26 3.48 20.94
N LYS A 108 8.72 3.05 22.08
CA LYS A 108 9.48 2.90 23.35
C LYS A 108 10.51 1.77 23.21
N VAL A 109 10.10 0.65 22.61
CA VAL A 109 10.97 -0.50 22.33
C VAL A 109 12.07 -0.13 21.33
N LEU A 110 11.71 0.50 20.21
CA LEU A 110 12.68 0.93 19.19
C LEU A 110 13.67 1.99 19.72
N ARG A 111 13.23 2.90 20.60
CA ARG A 111 14.13 3.85 21.28
C ARG A 111 15.13 3.15 22.21
N THR A 112 14.71 2.06 22.87
CA THR A 112 15.59 1.23 23.68
C THR A 112 16.68 0.57 22.81
N ALA A 113 16.29 0.02 21.66
CA ALA A 113 17.24 -0.53 20.69
C ALA A 113 18.20 0.55 20.15
N HIS A 114 17.70 1.73 19.79
CA HIS A 114 18.51 2.85 19.31
C HIS A 114 19.55 3.32 20.32
N LYS A 115 19.22 3.40 21.62
CA LYS A 115 20.17 3.77 22.68
C LYS A 115 21.39 2.84 22.72
N ARG A 116 21.20 1.53 22.45
CA ARG A 116 22.31 0.57 22.37
C ARG A 116 23.06 0.67 21.05
N PHE A 117 22.35 0.79 19.95
CA PHE A 117 22.92 0.97 18.61
C PHE A 117 23.88 2.16 18.55
N ARG A 118 23.52 3.30 19.14
CA ARG A 118 24.38 4.51 19.18
C ARG A 118 25.72 4.32 19.87
N LYS A 119 25.85 3.35 20.78
CA LYS A 119 27.13 3.07 21.44
C LYS A 119 28.15 2.45 20.50
N LYS A 120 27.67 1.70 19.50
CA LYS A 120 28.50 1.05 18.48
C LYS A 120 27.71 0.95 17.18
N PRO A 121 27.59 2.05 16.42
CA PRO A 121 26.84 2.02 15.15
C PRO A 121 27.50 1.08 14.15
N GLU A 122 26.66 0.43 13.32
CA GLU A 122 27.12 -0.38 12.21
C GLU A 122 27.73 0.51 11.11
N LYS A 123 28.83 0.08 10.50
CA LYS A 123 29.47 0.82 9.37
C LYS A 123 28.50 1.07 8.22
N ALA A 124 27.60 0.12 7.96
CA ALA A 124 26.61 0.22 6.90
C ALA A 124 25.54 1.31 7.15
N TYR A 125 25.31 1.72 8.39
CA TYR A 125 24.36 2.76 8.74
C TYR A 125 24.69 4.11 8.09
N SER A 126 25.92 4.58 8.23
CA SER A 126 26.34 5.86 7.63
C SER A 126 26.20 5.83 6.09
N LYS A 127 26.55 4.70 5.47
CA LYS A 127 26.34 4.50 4.02
C LYS A 127 24.88 4.59 3.65
N PHE A 128 23.99 3.90 4.39
CA PHE A 128 22.55 3.94 4.15
C PHE A 128 21.99 5.37 4.23
N VAL A 129 22.37 6.14 5.27
CA VAL A 129 21.91 7.52 5.44
C VAL A 129 22.37 8.42 4.29
N VAL A 130 23.63 8.27 3.83
CA VAL A 130 24.17 9.03 2.70
C VAL A 130 23.46 8.67 1.38
N GLU A 131 23.21 7.39 1.13
CA GLU A 131 22.52 6.91 -0.07
C GLU A 131 21.05 7.37 -0.12
N ASN A 132 20.43 7.64 1.02
CA ASN A 132 19.04 8.05 1.16
C ASN A 132 18.87 9.54 1.59
N LYS A 133 19.93 10.35 1.48
CA LYS A 133 19.96 11.75 1.97
C LYS A 133 18.85 12.65 1.39
N ASP A 134 18.36 12.32 0.19
CA ASP A 134 17.40 13.14 -0.55
C ASP A 134 15.98 13.09 0.04
N TRP A 135 15.70 12.11 0.91
CA TRP A 135 14.41 12.00 1.59
C TRP A 135 14.50 11.76 3.11
N ILE A 136 15.53 11.03 3.59
CA ILE A 136 15.56 10.50 4.96
C ILE A 136 15.62 11.60 6.03
N TYR A 137 16.35 12.68 5.78
CA TYR A 137 16.49 13.77 6.75
C TYR A 137 15.21 14.60 6.90
N ASP A 138 14.47 14.82 5.81
CA ASP A 138 13.19 15.53 5.87
C ASP A 138 12.13 14.66 6.51
N TYR A 139 12.08 13.36 6.20
CA TYR A 139 11.23 12.40 6.89
C TYR A 139 11.54 12.32 8.39
N ALA A 140 12.80 12.18 8.75
CA ALA A 140 13.22 12.06 10.16
C ALA A 140 12.90 13.34 10.95
N LEU A 141 13.09 14.52 10.36
CA LEU A 141 12.69 15.79 10.96
C LEU A 141 11.17 15.90 11.08
N PHE A 142 10.43 15.56 10.01
CA PHE A 142 8.96 15.56 10.01
C PHE A 142 8.41 14.71 11.15
N MET A 143 8.87 13.49 11.29
CA MET A 143 8.45 12.59 12.37
C MET A 143 8.87 13.10 13.76
N SER A 144 10.05 13.69 13.89
CA SER A 144 10.51 14.29 15.16
C SER A 144 9.59 15.45 15.58
N LEU A 145 9.27 16.33 14.66
CA LEU A 145 8.34 17.44 14.89
C LEU A 145 6.91 16.95 15.18
N LYS A 146 6.46 15.92 14.47
CA LYS A 146 5.14 15.32 14.70
C LYS A 146 5.01 14.76 16.12
N PHE A 147 6.03 14.06 16.62
CA PHE A 147 6.06 13.57 17.99
C PHE A 147 6.16 14.71 19.03
N ALA A 148 6.98 15.73 18.79
CA ALA A 148 7.08 16.91 19.64
C ALA A 148 5.75 17.68 19.71
N ASN A 149 5.00 17.70 18.63
CA ASN A 149 3.66 18.31 18.54
C ASN A 149 2.51 17.34 18.86
N LYS A 150 2.76 16.22 19.57
CA LYS A 150 1.75 15.25 20.02
C LYS A 150 0.88 14.71 18.88
N GLY A 151 1.47 14.43 17.73
CA GLY A 151 0.80 13.87 16.56
C GLY A 151 0.03 14.87 15.68
N LYS A 152 0.01 16.17 16.03
CA LYS A 152 -0.64 17.20 15.19
C LYS A 152 -0.14 17.16 13.76
N ALA A 153 -1.04 17.41 12.82
CA ALA A 153 -0.68 17.53 11.42
C ALA A 153 0.24 18.74 11.18
N TRP A 154 1.12 18.64 10.17
CA TRP A 154 2.11 19.71 9.92
C TRP A 154 1.46 21.08 9.65
N TYR A 155 0.28 21.14 9.10
CA TYR A 155 -0.44 22.39 8.84
C TYR A 155 -1.03 23.05 10.10
N GLU A 156 -0.93 22.37 11.25
CA GLU A 156 -1.28 22.89 12.59
C GLU A 156 -0.04 23.30 13.40
N TRP A 157 1.19 23.12 12.85
CA TRP A 157 2.42 23.53 13.52
C TRP A 157 2.61 25.05 13.47
N ASP A 158 3.56 25.56 14.27
CA ASP A 158 3.95 26.97 14.26
C ASP A 158 4.32 27.43 12.85
N GLU A 159 3.91 28.63 12.49
CA GLU A 159 4.00 29.19 11.13
C GLU A 159 5.38 29.02 10.47
N PRO A 160 6.54 29.27 11.15
CA PRO A 160 7.86 29.07 10.53
C PRO A 160 8.16 27.61 10.17
N LEU A 161 7.70 26.64 10.97
CA LEU A 161 7.86 25.21 10.72
C LEU A 161 6.86 24.75 9.65
N LYS A 162 5.57 25.12 9.77
CA LYS A 162 4.52 24.86 8.78
C LYS A 162 4.96 25.32 7.38
N MET A 163 5.49 26.53 7.28
CA MET A 163 5.92 27.10 6.00
C MET A 163 7.30 26.62 5.53
N TYR A 164 7.94 25.70 6.27
CA TYR A 164 9.27 25.19 5.95
C TYR A 164 10.33 26.29 5.79
N LYS A 165 10.31 27.31 6.67
CA LYS A 165 11.24 28.45 6.57
C LYS A 165 12.68 27.97 6.85
N PRO A 166 13.69 28.29 6.00
CA PRO A 166 15.04 27.73 6.12
C PRO A 166 15.71 27.92 7.50
N LYS A 167 15.50 29.08 8.13
CA LYS A 167 16.04 29.33 9.49
C LYS A 167 15.39 28.45 10.54
N ALA A 168 14.06 28.26 10.51
CA ALA A 168 13.33 27.41 11.44
C ALA A 168 13.72 25.95 11.26
N ILE A 169 13.81 25.47 10.01
CA ILE A 169 14.23 24.09 9.71
C ILE A 169 15.67 23.84 10.17
N LYS A 170 16.61 24.80 9.96
CA LYS A 170 17.99 24.67 10.45
C LYS A 170 18.06 24.59 11.97
N SER A 171 17.25 25.42 12.67
CA SER A 171 17.16 25.38 14.14
C SER A 171 16.56 24.05 14.63
N ALA A 172 15.45 23.61 14.04
CA ALA A 172 14.78 22.37 14.38
C ALA A 172 15.69 21.14 14.14
N ARG A 173 16.43 21.09 13.03
CA ARG A 173 17.41 20.01 12.78
C ARG A 173 18.50 19.93 13.88
N LYS A 174 18.91 21.04 14.44
CA LYS A 174 19.86 21.09 15.55
C LYS A 174 19.21 20.65 16.86
N GLU A 175 18.03 21.16 17.16
CA GLU A 175 17.26 20.88 18.37
C GLU A 175 16.88 19.40 18.47
N TYR A 176 16.34 18.82 17.37
CA TYR A 176 15.87 17.44 17.30
C TYR A 176 16.91 16.45 16.75
N ALA A 177 18.21 16.79 16.79
CA ALA A 177 19.26 15.95 16.19
C ALA A 177 19.24 14.49 16.67
N ASN A 178 18.95 14.25 17.96
CA ASN A 178 18.84 12.90 18.53
C ASN A 178 17.61 12.13 18.03
N ASP A 179 16.48 12.81 17.83
CA ASP A 179 15.26 12.20 17.32
C ASP A 179 15.38 11.94 15.82
N ILE A 180 16.03 12.82 15.09
CA ILE A 180 16.37 12.61 13.67
C ILE A 180 17.24 11.35 13.52
N ASP A 181 18.27 11.20 14.33
CA ASP A 181 19.12 9.99 14.34
C ASP A 181 18.32 8.74 14.68
N PHE A 182 17.37 8.83 15.63
CA PHE A 182 16.43 7.73 15.93
C PHE A 182 15.61 7.33 14.72
N TRP A 183 15.00 8.28 14.01
CA TRP A 183 14.18 7.95 12.84
C TRP A 183 15.03 7.44 11.67
N CYS A 184 16.26 7.92 11.50
CA CYS A 184 17.20 7.36 10.53
C CYS A 184 17.57 5.91 10.88
N PHE A 185 17.81 5.60 12.17
CA PHE A 185 18.04 4.23 12.64
C PHE A 185 16.85 3.32 12.38
N VAL A 186 15.63 3.78 12.66
CA VAL A 186 14.39 3.02 12.40
C VAL A 186 14.30 2.64 10.92
N GLN A 187 14.53 3.60 10.03
CA GLN A 187 14.51 3.35 8.58
C GLN A 187 15.65 2.42 8.14
N TYR A 188 16.85 2.58 8.72
CA TYR A 188 17.96 1.68 8.44
C TYR A 188 17.61 0.22 8.79
N LYS A 189 17.07 -0.04 9.98
CA LYS A 189 16.69 -1.39 10.41
C LYS A 189 15.54 -1.95 9.58
N TYR A 190 14.55 -1.14 9.26
CA TYR A 190 13.48 -1.54 8.37
C TYR A 190 14.01 -2.01 7.01
N PHE A 191 14.78 -1.18 6.31
CA PHE A 191 15.28 -1.53 4.98
C PHE A 191 16.33 -2.63 5.00
N GLN A 192 17.08 -2.79 6.09
CA GLN A 192 17.99 -3.92 6.27
C GLN A 192 17.21 -5.25 6.32
N GLN A 193 16.13 -5.30 7.09
CA GLN A 193 15.26 -6.49 7.21
C GLN A 193 14.47 -6.73 5.92
N TRP A 194 13.89 -5.69 5.33
CA TRP A 194 13.16 -5.78 4.07
C TRP A 194 14.00 -6.35 2.93
N LYS A 195 15.22 -5.83 2.76
CA LYS A 195 16.14 -6.32 1.71
C LYS A 195 16.47 -7.81 1.89
N LYS A 196 16.64 -8.27 3.13
CA LYS A 196 16.90 -9.68 3.42
C LYS A 196 15.69 -10.55 3.05
N LEU A 197 14.50 -10.15 3.45
CA LEU A 197 13.26 -10.87 3.13
C LEU A 197 13.00 -10.91 1.62
N LYS A 198 13.14 -9.78 0.93
CA LYS A 198 12.98 -9.72 -0.53
C LYS A 198 13.98 -10.60 -1.25
N ALA A 199 15.25 -10.57 -0.85
CA ALA A 199 16.28 -11.44 -1.43
C ALA A 199 15.92 -12.92 -1.24
N TYR A 200 15.48 -13.31 -0.05
CA TYR A 200 15.04 -14.67 0.24
C TYR A 200 13.85 -15.09 -0.63
N ALA A 201 12.83 -14.24 -0.78
CA ALA A 201 11.71 -14.52 -1.67
C ALA A 201 12.18 -14.71 -3.12
N ASN A 202 13.08 -13.85 -3.61
CA ASN A 202 13.61 -13.96 -4.97
C ASN A 202 14.47 -15.22 -5.16
N GLU A 203 15.27 -15.65 -4.17
CA GLU A 203 16.01 -16.90 -4.19
C GLU A 203 15.09 -18.13 -4.33
N LYS A 204 13.88 -18.05 -3.74
CA LYS A 204 12.81 -19.06 -3.87
C LYS A 204 12.01 -18.92 -5.17
N GLY A 205 12.36 -17.98 -6.04
CA GLY A 205 11.68 -17.72 -7.31
C GLY A 205 10.32 -17.04 -7.15
N ILE A 206 10.12 -16.29 -6.05
CA ILE A 206 8.91 -15.55 -5.75
C ILE A 206 9.17 -14.06 -5.95
N GLU A 207 8.41 -13.42 -6.84
CA GLU A 207 8.42 -11.96 -7.03
C GLU A 207 7.45 -11.28 -6.05
N ILE A 208 7.90 -10.18 -5.45
CA ILE A 208 7.03 -9.35 -4.60
C ILE A 208 6.38 -8.27 -5.45
N ILE A 209 5.05 -8.30 -5.50
CA ILE A 209 4.22 -7.26 -6.12
C ILE A 209 3.86 -6.27 -5.00
N GLY A 210 4.41 -5.07 -5.07
CA GLY A 210 4.07 -3.99 -4.16
C GLY A 210 3.03 -3.05 -4.75
N ASP A 211 2.59 -2.10 -3.96
CA ASP A 211 1.53 -1.17 -4.30
C ASP A 211 1.91 0.27 -3.96
N ILE A 212 1.56 1.22 -4.81
CA ILE A 212 1.69 2.65 -4.55
C ILE A 212 0.41 3.39 -4.91
N PRO A 213 -0.17 4.17 -4.00
CA PRO A 213 -1.31 5.01 -4.33
C PRO A 213 -0.89 6.14 -5.28
N ILE A 214 -1.78 6.54 -6.20
CA ILE A 214 -1.48 7.67 -7.08
C ILE A 214 -1.25 8.95 -6.27
N TYR A 215 -2.04 9.22 -5.25
CA TYR A 215 -1.93 10.42 -4.43
C TYR A 215 -1.11 10.18 -3.16
N VAL A 216 -0.76 11.26 -2.48
CA VAL A 216 -0.12 11.26 -1.16
C VAL A 216 -1.05 11.88 -0.13
N ALA A 217 -0.89 11.52 1.14
CA ALA A 217 -1.66 12.15 2.21
C ALA A 217 -1.32 13.64 2.32
N TYR A 218 -2.32 14.47 2.66
CA TYR A 218 -2.07 15.89 2.91
C TYR A 218 -1.10 16.07 4.10
N ASP A 219 -1.28 15.26 5.15
CA ASP A 219 -0.36 15.21 6.29
C ASP A 219 0.81 14.26 6.00
N SER A 220 1.67 14.66 5.06
CA SER A 220 2.88 13.93 4.67
C SER A 220 4.08 14.84 4.53
N VAL A 221 5.27 14.26 4.63
CA VAL A 221 6.53 14.98 4.45
C VAL A 221 6.66 15.56 3.05
N GLU A 222 6.14 14.88 2.04
CA GLU A 222 6.20 15.33 0.64
C GLU A 222 5.44 16.64 0.44
N VAL A 223 4.22 16.76 1.00
CA VAL A 223 3.44 17.99 0.89
C VAL A 223 4.04 19.11 1.73
N TRP A 224 4.59 18.79 2.90
CA TRP A 224 5.22 19.76 3.78
C TRP A 224 6.52 20.33 3.21
N SER A 225 7.45 19.47 2.75
CA SER A 225 8.81 19.85 2.35
C SER A 225 8.92 20.24 0.87
N THR A 226 8.07 19.68 0.00
CA THR A 226 8.10 19.92 -1.45
C THR A 226 6.73 20.37 -2.00
N PRO A 227 6.12 21.43 -1.44
CA PRO A 227 4.75 21.85 -1.75
C PRO A 227 4.53 22.27 -3.20
N GLN A 228 5.59 22.65 -3.94
CA GLN A 228 5.53 23.06 -5.33
C GLN A 228 5.03 21.97 -6.29
N TYR A 229 5.10 20.70 -5.89
CA TYR A 229 4.59 19.60 -6.68
C TYR A 229 3.07 19.40 -6.56
N PHE A 230 2.41 20.14 -5.64
CA PHE A 230 0.99 20.00 -5.33
C PHE A 230 0.22 21.28 -5.63
N SER A 231 -1.10 21.14 -5.88
CA SER A 231 -2.01 22.27 -6.11
C SER A 231 -2.47 22.85 -4.77
N LEU A 232 -1.63 23.73 -4.21
CA LEU A 232 -1.83 24.37 -2.94
C LEU A 232 -1.92 25.90 -3.11
N ASP A 233 -2.60 26.57 -2.19
CA ASP A 233 -2.56 28.02 -2.10
C ASP A 233 -1.26 28.52 -1.40
N LYS A 234 -1.16 29.83 -1.21
CA LYS A 234 0.00 30.45 -0.55
C LYS A 234 0.16 30.08 0.93
N GLU A 235 -0.89 29.56 1.56
CA GLU A 235 -0.91 29.06 2.95
C GLU A 235 -0.69 27.56 3.02
N LYS A 236 -0.36 26.93 1.89
CA LYS A 236 -0.21 25.49 1.69
C LYS A 236 -1.48 24.67 1.94
N LYS A 237 -2.66 25.28 1.82
CA LYS A 237 -3.94 24.56 1.83
C LYS A 237 -4.23 24.01 0.44
N PRO A 238 -4.78 22.80 0.30
CA PRO A 238 -5.24 22.30 -0.98
C PRO A 238 -6.31 23.23 -1.57
N VAL A 239 -6.22 23.54 -2.86
CA VAL A 239 -7.28 24.28 -3.57
C VAL A 239 -8.44 23.34 -3.89
N GLU A 240 -8.10 22.15 -4.33
CA GLU A 240 -9.00 21.05 -4.61
C GLU A 240 -8.32 19.74 -4.14
N VAL A 241 -9.13 18.71 -3.88
CA VAL A 241 -8.68 17.41 -3.42
C VAL A 241 -9.16 16.30 -4.34
N ALA A 242 -8.49 15.15 -4.26
CA ALA A 242 -8.81 13.97 -5.02
C ALA A 242 -10.06 13.23 -4.49
N GLY A 243 -10.70 12.50 -5.37
CA GLY A 243 -11.78 11.58 -5.08
C GLY A 243 -12.34 10.94 -6.34
N CYS A 244 -13.51 10.32 -6.21
CA CYS A 244 -14.28 9.77 -7.32
C CYS A 244 -15.70 10.37 -7.34
N PRO A 245 -16.30 10.53 -8.53
CA PRO A 245 -17.69 10.99 -8.63
C PRO A 245 -18.66 9.96 -8.05
N PRO A 246 -19.91 10.36 -7.77
CA PRO A 246 -20.98 9.42 -7.52
C PRO A 246 -21.11 8.37 -8.62
N ASP A 247 -21.32 7.12 -8.20
CA ASP A 247 -21.52 5.98 -9.08
C ASP A 247 -22.62 5.06 -8.54
N ALA A 248 -22.78 3.86 -9.11
CA ALA A 248 -23.77 2.88 -8.67
C ALA A 248 -23.52 2.35 -7.25
N PHE A 249 -22.28 2.44 -6.76
CA PHE A 249 -21.87 1.94 -5.44
C PHE A 249 -21.97 3.00 -4.35
N THR A 250 -21.73 4.28 -4.69
CA THR A 250 -21.74 5.39 -3.75
C THR A 250 -22.47 6.60 -4.28
N ALA A 251 -23.68 6.87 -3.76
CA ALA A 251 -24.50 8.03 -4.18
C ALA A 251 -23.86 9.39 -3.88
N ASP A 252 -22.89 9.46 -2.96
CA ASP A 252 -22.14 10.66 -2.59
C ASP A 252 -20.77 10.75 -3.26
N GLY A 253 -20.36 9.70 -3.97
CA GLY A 253 -19.00 9.52 -4.48
C GLY A 253 -17.99 9.32 -3.32
N GLN A 254 -16.71 9.31 -3.65
CA GLN A 254 -15.63 9.13 -2.67
C GLN A 254 -14.83 10.42 -2.54
N LEU A 255 -14.73 10.95 -1.33
CA LEU A 255 -13.89 12.10 -0.99
C LEU A 255 -12.62 11.60 -0.28
N TRP A 256 -11.50 11.49 -1.02
CA TRP A 256 -10.25 10.97 -0.47
C TRP A 256 -9.44 12.00 0.31
N GLY A 257 -9.61 13.30 -0.01
CA GLY A 257 -8.97 14.39 0.73
C GLY A 257 -7.50 14.63 0.39
N ASN A 258 -6.90 13.83 -0.48
CA ASN A 258 -5.51 13.98 -0.91
C ASN A 258 -5.34 15.23 -1.78
N PRO A 259 -4.29 16.04 -1.60
CA PRO A 259 -4.00 17.17 -2.48
C PRO A 259 -3.71 16.70 -3.90
N LEU A 260 -4.17 17.46 -4.88
CA LEU A 260 -3.91 17.21 -6.29
C LEU A 260 -2.50 17.66 -6.69
N TYR A 261 -1.95 17.03 -7.73
CA TYR A 261 -0.65 17.40 -8.27
C TYR A 261 -0.71 18.70 -9.10
N ASN A 262 0.34 19.50 -9.02
CA ASN A 262 0.63 20.60 -9.95
C ASN A 262 1.32 20.02 -11.20
N TRP A 263 0.53 19.41 -12.09
CA TRP A 263 1.05 18.72 -13.26
C TRP A 263 1.84 19.64 -14.22
N GLU A 264 1.56 20.95 -14.24
CA GLU A 264 2.33 21.90 -15.03
C GLU A 264 3.76 22.04 -14.49
N TYR A 265 3.89 22.21 -13.18
CA TYR A 265 5.21 22.29 -12.54
C TYR A 265 5.98 20.98 -12.71
N ILE A 266 5.33 19.85 -12.44
CA ILE A 266 5.90 18.50 -12.58
C ILE A 266 6.39 18.24 -14.01
N ALA A 267 5.62 18.65 -15.01
CA ALA A 267 6.01 18.49 -16.42
C ALA A 267 7.21 19.35 -16.81
N ARG A 268 7.33 20.61 -16.30
CA ARG A 268 8.49 21.48 -16.50
C ARG A 268 9.77 20.87 -15.90
N ASP A 269 9.63 20.16 -14.77
CA ASP A 269 10.71 19.43 -14.10
C ASP A 269 10.93 18.01 -14.69
N LYS A 270 10.47 17.75 -15.93
CA LYS A 270 10.59 16.44 -16.62
C LYS A 270 10.09 15.27 -15.79
N PHE A 271 9.04 15.49 -15.03
CA PHE A 271 8.41 14.50 -14.16
C PHE A 271 9.35 13.88 -13.10
N ARG A 272 10.43 14.57 -12.73
CA ARG A 272 11.47 14.05 -11.83
C ARG A 272 10.90 13.45 -10.55
N TRP A 273 9.97 14.13 -9.89
CA TRP A 273 9.35 13.62 -8.65
C TRP A 273 8.71 12.24 -8.83
N TRP A 274 7.96 12.06 -9.91
CA TRP A 274 7.32 10.77 -10.22
C TRP A 274 8.32 9.71 -10.68
N VAL A 275 9.32 10.09 -11.45
CA VAL A 275 10.40 9.19 -11.87
C VAL A 275 11.15 8.66 -10.65
N GLU A 276 11.52 9.53 -9.70
CA GLU A 276 12.19 9.13 -8.46
C GLU A 276 11.29 8.25 -7.58
N ARG A 277 9.98 8.55 -7.49
CA ARG A 277 9.01 7.71 -6.77
C ARG A 277 8.89 6.31 -7.37
N ILE A 278 8.75 6.20 -8.69
CA ILE A 278 8.69 4.90 -9.37
C ILE A 278 10.03 4.15 -9.22
N LYS A 279 11.17 4.84 -9.32
CA LYS A 279 12.50 4.28 -9.08
C LYS A 279 12.62 3.72 -7.67
N ALA A 280 12.21 4.45 -6.65
CA ALA A 280 12.21 4.00 -5.26
C ALA A 280 11.32 2.76 -5.07
N ALA A 281 10.11 2.78 -5.65
CA ALA A 281 9.21 1.64 -5.62
C ALA A 281 9.79 0.40 -6.33
N SER A 282 10.40 0.57 -7.50
CA SER A 282 11.03 -0.55 -8.25
C SER A 282 12.28 -1.12 -7.58
N ASN A 283 12.96 -0.35 -6.74
CA ASN A 283 14.04 -0.85 -5.89
C ASN A 283 13.49 -1.64 -4.69
N THR A 284 12.30 -1.26 -4.22
CA THR A 284 11.64 -1.88 -3.07
C THR A 284 10.91 -3.17 -3.46
N TYR A 285 10.23 -3.19 -4.60
CA TYR A 285 9.42 -4.31 -5.10
C TYR A 285 10.00 -4.86 -6.41
N ASP A 286 9.57 -6.04 -6.83
CA ASP A 286 9.90 -6.62 -8.13
C ASP A 286 8.92 -6.16 -9.21
N VAL A 287 7.66 -5.94 -8.82
CA VAL A 287 6.59 -5.40 -9.66
C VAL A 287 5.84 -4.33 -8.86
N VAL A 288 5.48 -3.23 -9.48
CA VAL A 288 4.79 -2.10 -8.83
C VAL A 288 3.37 -1.99 -9.35
N ARG A 289 2.37 -2.27 -8.51
CA ARG A 289 0.99 -1.89 -8.82
C ARG A 289 0.82 -0.39 -8.56
N ILE A 290 0.30 0.33 -9.54
CA ILE A 290 -0.08 1.73 -9.36
C ILE A 290 -1.59 1.79 -9.21
N ASP A 291 -2.01 2.18 -8.02
CA ASP A 291 -3.41 2.36 -7.66
C ASP A 291 -4.01 3.57 -8.38
N HIS A 292 -5.27 3.47 -8.80
CA HIS A 292 -6.01 4.48 -9.54
C HIS A 292 -5.28 5.01 -10.80
N PHE A 293 -4.75 4.10 -11.63
CA PHE A 293 -3.96 4.43 -12.82
C PHE A 293 -4.69 5.36 -13.81
N ARG A 294 -6.02 5.27 -13.89
CA ARG A 294 -6.82 6.17 -14.73
C ARG A 294 -6.62 7.65 -14.41
N GLY A 295 -6.24 7.99 -13.16
CA GLY A 295 -5.97 9.36 -12.71
C GLY A 295 -4.84 10.07 -13.47
N PHE A 296 -3.99 9.33 -14.19
CA PHE A 296 -2.98 9.92 -15.07
C PHE A 296 -3.56 10.39 -16.40
N GLU A 297 -4.68 9.84 -16.88
CA GLU A 297 -5.38 10.37 -18.05
C GLU A 297 -6.32 11.50 -17.66
N SER A 298 -7.16 11.26 -16.66
CA SER A 298 -8.08 12.25 -16.11
C SER A 298 -8.37 11.94 -14.65
N TYR A 299 -8.36 12.96 -13.82
CA TYR A 299 -8.57 12.88 -12.38
C TYR A 299 -9.73 13.76 -11.95
N TYR A 300 -10.43 13.30 -10.89
CA TYR A 300 -11.59 14.00 -10.37
C TYR A 300 -11.20 14.96 -9.25
N CYS A 301 -11.56 16.23 -9.42
CA CYS A 301 -11.21 17.34 -8.54
C CYS A 301 -12.44 17.76 -7.73
N ILE A 302 -12.32 17.78 -6.42
CA ILE A 302 -13.39 18.18 -5.50
C ILE A 302 -12.91 19.43 -4.76
N PRO A 303 -13.72 20.50 -4.62
CA PRO A 303 -13.35 21.67 -3.85
C PRO A 303 -12.91 21.28 -2.42
N TYR A 304 -11.81 21.83 -1.94
CA TYR A 304 -11.35 21.58 -0.57
C TYR A 304 -12.41 22.03 0.44
N GLY A 305 -12.69 21.21 1.45
CA GLY A 305 -13.74 21.48 2.45
C GLY A 305 -15.16 21.06 2.02
N ALA A 306 -15.32 20.45 0.83
CA ALA A 306 -16.61 19.87 0.44
C ALA A 306 -16.99 18.71 1.36
N LYS A 307 -18.30 18.51 1.58
CA LYS A 307 -18.82 17.42 2.44
C LYS A 307 -18.88 16.06 1.73
N ASN A 308 -18.93 16.07 0.39
CA ASN A 308 -18.98 14.87 -0.45
C ASN A 308 -18.42 15.19 -1.86
N ALA A 309 -18.40 14.18 -2.74
CA ALA A 309 -17.81 14.30 -4.06
C ALA A 309 -18.78 14.78 -5.16
N LYS A 310 -20.03 15.12 -4.86
CA LYS A 310 -21.06 15.46 -5.89
C LYS A 310 -20.72 16.66 -6.76
N LYS A 311 -19.99 17.66 -6.21
CA LYS A 311 -19.67 18.92 -6.91
C LYS A 311 -18.25 18.94 -7.51
N GLY A 312 -17.71 17.78 -7.83
CA GLY A 312 -16.39 17.69 -8.46
C GLY A 312 -16.43 17.84 -9.97
N LYS A 313 -15.25 17.91 -10.57
CA LYS A 313 -15.07 17.99 -12.04
C LYS A 313 -13.84 17.20 -12.48
N TRP A 314 -13.90 16.68 -13.71
CA TRP A 314 -12.78 16.02 -14.34
C TRP A 314 -11.76 17.01 -14.89
N ARG A 315 -10.48 16.72 -14.69
CA ARG A 315 -9.35 17.44 -15.33
C ARG A 315 -8.41 16.43 -15.99
N LYS A 316 -7.72 16.87 -17.04
CA LYS A 316 -6.74 16.04 -17.75
C LYS A 316 -5.46 15.91 -16.94
N GLY A 317 -4.94 14.69 -16.87
CA GLY A 317 -3.65 14.36 -16.29
C GLY A 317 -2.50 14.46 -17.30
N PRO A 318 -1.31 13.99 -16.91
CA PRO A 318 -0.10 14.02 -17.75
C PRO A 318 -0.15 13.01 -18.91
N ASP A 319 -1.02 11.99 -18.83
CA ASP A 319 -1.14 10.92 -19.81
C ASP A 319 0.21 10.23 -20.10
N MET A 320 0.41 9.70 -21.28
CA MET A 320 1.65 9.03 -21.71
C MET A 320 2.92 9.88 -21.60
N ARG A 321 2.81 11.19 -21.40
CA ARG A 321 3.99 12.07 -21.20
C ARG A 321 4.83 11.64 -19.99
N LEU A 322 4.16 11.27 -18.90
CA LEU A 322 4.83 10.74 -17.69
C LEU A 322 5.52 9.41 -18.00
N PHE A 323 4.79 8.43 -18.54
CA PHE A 323 5.30 7.06 -18.73
C PHE A 323 6.39 6.99 -19.81
N LYS A 324 6.38 7.88 -20.81
CA LYS A 324 7.49 8.05 -21.76
C LYS A 324 8.75 8.51 -21.05
N GLU A 325 8.63 9.48 -20.12
CA GLU A 325 9.78 9.96 -19.38
C GLU A 325 10.29 8.93 -18.36
N VAL A 326 9.39 8.19 -17.70
CA VAL A 326 9.75 7.04 -16.84
C VAL A 326 10.56 6.01 -17.63
N ARG A 327 10.06 5.57 -18.79
CA ARG A 327 10.76 4.58 -19.64
C ARG A 327 12.13 5.10 -20.13
N LYS A 328 12.20 6.39 -20.47
CA LYS A 328 13.46 7.02 -20.90
C LYS A 328 14.52 7.04 -19.81
N GLN A 329 14.14 7.27 -18.54
CA GLN A 329 15.08 7.43 -17.44
C GLN A 329 15.37 6.11 -16.69
N LEU A 330 14.40 5.22 -16.59
CA LEU A 330 14.48 3.99 -15.79
C LEU A 330 14.52 2.72 -16.62
N GLY A 331 14.26 2.78 -17.93
CA GLY A 331 14.06 1.60 -18.77
C GLY A 331 12.69 0.96 -18.53
N ASP A 332 12.62 -0.35 -18.77
CA ASP A 332 11.38 -1.11 -18.60
C ASP A 332 11.19 -1.53 -17.14
N VAL A 333 10.40 -0.74 -16.40
CA VAL A 333 9.95 -1.07 -15.05
C VAL A 333 8.69 -1.91 -15.13
N LYS A 334 8.62 -3.00 -14.37
CA LYS A 334 7.43 -3.84 -14.27
C LYS A 334 6.33 -3.12 -13.48
N ILE A 335 5.31 -2.64 -14.18
CA ILE A 335 4.18 -1.91 -13.59
C ILE A 335 2.89 -2.68 -13.89
N ILE A 336 1.99 -2.75 -12.91
CA ILE A 336 0.59 -3.15 -13.04
C ILE A 336 -0.24 -1.89 -12.91
N ALA A 337 -1.16 -1.67 -13.86
CA ALA A 337 -2.07 -0.55 -13.83
C ALA A 337 -3.40 -0.95 -13.21
N GLU A 338 -3.81 -0.34 -12.10
CA GLU A 338 -5.16 -0.51 -11.60
C GLU A 338 -6.11 0.32 -12.48
N ASP A 339 -6.89 -0.39 -13.28
CA ASP A 339 -7.84 0.15 -14.28
C ASP A 339 -9.29 -0.24 -13.95
N LEU A 340 -9.63 -0.32 -12.67
CA LEU A 340 -10.99 -0.65 -12.22
C LEU A 340 -11.94 0.55 -12.32
N GLY A 341 -13.25 0.28 -12.28
CA GLY A 341 -14.30 1.28 -12.36
C GLY A 341 -14.62 1.73 -13.79
N PHE A 342 -15.17 2.95 -13.94
CA PHE A 342 -15.63 3.45 -15.24
C PHE A 342 -14.45 3.87 -16.12
N LEU A 343 -14.20 3.14 -17.20
CA LEU A 343 -13.13 3.40 -18.15
C LEU A 343 -13.64 4.12 -19.41
N THR A 344 -13.11 5.29 -19.69
CA THR A 344 -13.33 5.99 -20.96
C THR A 344 -12.44 5.40 -22.07
N LYS A 345 -12.82 5.62 -23.35
CA LYS A 345 -11.99 5.23 -24.49
C LYS A 345 -10.56 5.81 -24.41
N HIS A 346 -10.37 6.99 -23.80
CA HIS A 346 -9.06 7.62 -23.64
C HIS A 346 -8.21 6.89 -22.59
N VAL A 347 -8.80 6.47 -21.46
CA VAL A 347 -8.11 5.67 -20.43
C VAL A 347 -7.65 4.33 -21.03
N VAL A 348 -8.54 3.64 -21.76
CA VAL A 348 -8.18 2.38 -22.45
C VAL A 348 -7.06 2.61 -23.47
N LYS A 349 -7.09 3.70 -24.23
CA LYS A 349 -6.01 4.05 -25.16
C LYS A 349 -4.68 4.29 -24.44
N MET A 350 -4.70 5.00 -23.32
CA MET A 350 -3.50 5.25 -22.51
C MET A 350 -2.94 3.93 -21.94
N LEU A 351 -3.79 3.07 -21.39
CA LEU A 351 -3.39 1.76 -20.87
C LEU A 351 -2.74 0.91 -21.96
N ASN A 352 -3.37 0.79 -23.12
CA ASN A 352 -2.83 0.03 -24.26
C ASN A 352 -1.48 0.62 -24.74
N ALA A 353 -1.36 1.95 -24.79
CA ALA A 353 -0.13 2.63 -25.19
C ALA A 353 1.00 2.48 -24.16
N SER A 354 0.67 2.30 -22.89
CA SER A 354 1.67 2.05 -21.82
C SER A 354 2.27 0.64 -21.93
N GLY A 355 1.52 -0.33 -22.44
CA GLY A 355 1.89 -1.74 -22.44
C GLY A 355 1.77 -2.41 -21.07
N TYR A 356 1.28 -1.70 -20.04
CA TYR A 356 1.11 -2.26 -18.70
C TYR A 356 -0.12 -3.17 -18.63
N PRO A 357 -0.04 -4.31 -17.91
CA PRO A 357 -1.20 -5.14 -17.66
C PRO A 357 -2.23 -4.40 -16.78
N GLY A 358 -3.49 -4.46 -17.19
CA GLY A 358 -4.64 -4.06 -16.38
C GLY A 358 -5.15 -5.20 -15.51
N MET A 359 -6.20 -4.95 -14.74
CA MET A 359 -6.74 -5.86 -13.74
C MET A 359 -8.10 -6.44 -14.19
N LYS A 360 -8.35 -7.69 -13.83
CA LYS A 360 -9.61 -8.42 -14.01
C LYS A 360 -10.03 -9.01 -12.67
N VAL A 361 -11.05 -8.44 -12.04
CA VAL A 361 -11.58 -8.87 -10.76
C VAL A 361 -12.81 -9.73 -10.99
N LEU A 362 -12.74 -11.01 -10.66
CA LEU A 362 -13.80 -11.97 -10.95
C LEU A 362 -15.11 -11.67 -10.23
N GLU A 363 -15.06 -11.14 -9.01
CA GLU A 363 -16.23 -10.73 -8.25
C GLU A 363 -17.15 -9.79 -9.06
N PHE A 364 -16.59 -8.90 -9.90
CA PHE A 364 -17.36 -8.00 -10.77
C PHE A 364 -17.95 -8.67 -12.02
N GLY A 365 -17.70 -9.96 -12.22
CA GLY A 365 -18.12 -10.69 -13.41
C GLY A 365 -19.59 -11.10 -13.42
N PHE A 366 -20.25 -11.12 -12.25
CA PHE A 366 -21.54 -11.80 -12.08
C PHE A 366 -22.73 -10.86 -11.85
N ASP A 367 -22.54 -9.55 -11.99
CA ASP A 367 -23.58 -8.53 -11.75
C ASP A 367 -24.52 -8.29 -12.94
N SER A 368 -24.25 -8.90 -14.08
CA SER A 368 -25.02 -8.68 -15.31
C SER A 368 -25.32 -9.97 -16.07
N ASP A 369 -24.67 -10.21 -17.20
CA ASP A 369 -24.88 -11.38 -18.06
C ASP A 369 -23.53 -11.93 -18.60
N ASN A 370 -23.62 -12.92 -19.51
CA ASN A 370 -22.45 -13.59 -20.07
C ASN A 370 -21.56 -12.71 -20.97
N THR A 371 -21.94 -11.46 -21.24
CA THR A 371 -21.14 -10.49 -21.99
C THR A 371 -20.22 -9.66 -21.08
N ASN A 372 -20.33 -9.81 -19.74
CA ASN A 372 -19.53 -9.06 -18.78
C ASN A 372 -18.02 -9.25 -19.02
N GLY A 373 -17.30 -8.14 -19.15
CA GLY A 373 -15.86 -8.12 -19.47
C GLY A 373 -14.93 -8.63 -18.37
N TYR A 374 -15.46 -8.94 -17.18
CA TYR A 374 -14.71 -9.57 -16.06
C TYR A 374 -14.89 -11.10 -16.03
N LEU A 375 -15.71 -11.68 -16.88
CA LEU A 375 -15.79 -13.14 -17.03
C LEU A 375 -14.63 -13.65 -17.91
N PRO A 376 -13.93 -14.72 -17.54
CA PRO A 376 -12.72 -15.18 -18.22
C PRO A 376 -12.87 -15.50 -19.70
N HIS A 377 -14.04 -15.97 -20.13
CA HIS A 377 -14.30 -16.24 -21.56
C HIS A 377 -14.39 -14.96 -22.42
N ASN A 378 -14.52 -13.78 -21.80
CA ASN A 378 -14.51 -12.48 -22.48
C ASN A 378 -13.15 -11.77 -22.43
N PHE A 379 -12.13 -12.35 -21.82
CA PHE A 379 -10.80 -11.73 -21.75
C PHE A 379 -10.16 -11.66 -23.13
N LYS A 380 -9.79 -10.46 -23.55
CA LYS A 380 -9.28 -10.17 -24.91
C LYS A 380 -7.77 -10.21 -25.02
N THR A 381 -7.05 -10.30 -23.92
CA THR A 381 -5.58 -10.26 -23.87
C THR A 381 -5.07 -11.09 -22.69
N THR A 382 -3.89 -11.68 -22.88
CA THR A 382 -3.16 -12.35 -21.78
C THR A 382 -2.40 -11.33 -20.92
N ASN A 383 -2.05 -10.16 -21.47
CA ASN A 383 -1.38 -9.07 -20.75
C ASN A 383 -2.33 -8.42 -19.75
N SER A 384 -2.71 -9.15 -18.72
CA SER A 384 -3.60 -8.74 -17.65
C SER A 384 -3.36 -9.57 -16.38
N ILE A 385 -3.85 -9.08 -15.26
CA ILE A 385 -3.81 -9.78 -13.97
C ILE A 385 -5.24 -10.15 -13.60
N CYS A 386 -5.51 -11.43 -13.38
CA CYS A 386 -6.79 -11.91 -12.87
C CYS A 386 -6.76 -11.97 -11.34
N TYR A 387 -7.79 -11.50 -10.68
CA TYR A 387 -7.97 -11.53 -9.23
C TYR A 387 -9.28 -12.23 -8.87
N THR A 388 -9.33 -12.96 -7.74
CA THR A 388 -10.59 -13.34 -7.11
C THR A 388 -11.33 -12.10 -6.63
N GLY A 389 -10.69 -11.30 -5.81
CA GLY A 389 -11.02 -9.99 -5.31
C GLY A 389 -9.74 -9.24 -4.95
N THR A 390 -9.83 -7.95 -4.66
CA THR A 390 -8.75 -7.12 -4.12
C THR A 390 -8.95 -6.89 -2.62
N HIS A 391 -8.03 -6.18 -1.97
CA HIS A 391 -8.18 -5.79 -0.57
C HIS A 391 -9.41 -4.89 -0.28
N ASP A 392 -10.01 -4.27 -1.31
CA ASP A 392 -11.21 -3.44 -1.21
C ASP A 392 -12.51 -4.22 -1.39
N ASN A 393 -12.40 -5.42 -1.94
CA ASN A 393 -13.53 -6.32 -2.14
C ASN A 393 -13.92 -7.03 -0.85
N GLU A 394 -15.11 -7.63 -0.83
CA GLU A 394 -15.49 -8.64 0.15
C GLU A 394 -14.58 -9.87 0.01
N THR A 395 -14.58 -10.76 0.98
CA THR A 395 -14.10 -12.12 0.72
C THR A 395 -15.11 -12.83 -0.18
N ILE A 396 -14.67 -13.76 -1.01
CA ILE A 396 -15.58 -14.46 -1.92
C ILE A 396 -16.72 -15.18 -1.15
N LEU A 397 -16.43 -15.73 0.03
CA LEU A 397 -17.46 -16.34 0.87
C LEU A 397 -18.44 -15.31 1.45
N GLY A 398 -17.94 -14.15 1.84
CA GLY A 398 -18.79 -13.04 2.30
C GLY A 398 -19.67 -12.52 1.17
N TRP A 399 -19.06 -12.22 0.02
CA TRP A 399 -19.75 -11.72 -1.16
C TRP A 399 -20.87 -12.66 -1.67
N ILE A 400 -20.60 -13.97 -1.81
CA ILE A 400 -21.65 -14.91 -2.30
C ILE A 400 -22.81 -15.04 -1.32
N LYS A 401 -22.59 -14.84 -0.01
CA LYS A 401 -23.65 -14.83 1.00
C LYS A 401 -24.47 -13.54 1.01
N SER A 402 -23.86 -12.41 0.64
CA SER A 402 -24.46 -11.07 0.70
C SER A 402 -25.13 -10.64 -0.63
N CYS A 403 -24.67 -11.16 -1.78
CA CYS A 403 -25.22 -10.80 -3.07
C CYS A 403 -26.69 -11.26 -3.26
N ASP A 404 -27.39 -10.64 -4.19
CA ASP A 404 -28.77 -11.00 -4.52
C ASP A 404 -28.85 -12.43 -5.12
N GLU A 405 -30.06 -13.03 -5.08
CA GLU A 405 -30.27 -14.42 -5.48
C GLU A 405 -29.99 -14.68 -6.98
N LYS A 406 -30.22 -13.67 -7.83
CA LYS A 406 -29.92 -13.80 -9.26
C LYS A 406 -28.42 -13.91 -9.50
N THR A 407 -27.64 -13.02 -8.90
CA THR A 407 -26.17 -13.01 -8.94
C THR A 407 -25.62 -14.31 -8.36
N ARG A 408 -26.16 -14.77 -7.20
CA ARG A 408 -25.76 -16.00 -6.55
C ARG A 408 -25.99 -17.24 -7.41
N SER A 409 -27.19 -17.38 -7.98
CA SER A 409 -27.53 -18.48 -8.86
C SER A 409 -26.64 -18.48 -10.10
N TYR A 410 -26.51 -17.32 -10.76
CA TYR A 410 -25.67 -17.19 -11.96
C TYR A 410 -24.21 -17.56 -11.68
N CYS A 411 -23.65 -17.09 -10.57
CA CYS A 411 -22.28 -17.43 -10.18
C CYS A 411 -22.11 -18.95 -9.94
N LYS A 412 -23.01 -19.56 -9.20
CA LYS A 412 -22.96 -21.01 -8.91
C LYS A 412 -23.13 -21.85 -10.18
N ASP A 413 -24.06 -21.49 -11.06
CA ASP A 413 -24.26 -22.16 -12.34
C ASP A 413 -23.02 -22.06 -13.23
N TYR A 414 -22.42 -20.87 -13.30
CA TYR A 414 -21.20 -20.62 -14.08
C TYR A 414 -19.99 -21.43 -13.55
N LEU A 415 -19.87 -21.54 -12.22
CA LEU A 415 -18.80 -22.27 -11.56
C LEU A 415 -19.07 -23.80 -11.49
N GLY A 416 -20.29 -24.25 -11.76
CA GLY A 416 -20.70 -25.64 -11.63
C GLY A 416 -20.75 -26.14 -10.18
N VAL A 417 -21.09 -25.26 -9.22
CA VAL A 417 -21.20 -25.59 -7.80
C VAL A 417 -22.62 -25.37 -7.27
N THR A 418 -23.00 -26.13 -6.24
CA THR A 418 -24.36 -26.09 -5.69
C THR A 418 -24.46 -25.39 -4.33
N LYS A 419 -23.35 -25.29 -3.59
CA LYS A 419 -23.31 -24.71 -2.25
C LYS A 419 -22.36 -23.53 -2.21
N ASP A 420 -22.70 -22.55 -1.38
CA ASP A 420 -21.91 -21.30 -1.24
C ASP A 420 -20.51 -21.57 -0.70
N GLU A 421 -20.33 -22.54 0.19
CA GLU A 421 -19.03 -22.93 0.75
C GLU A 421 -18.03 -23.46 -0.28
N PHE A 422 -18.47 -23.89 -1.47
CA PHE A 422 -17.59 -24.34 -2.55
C PHE A 422 -17.21 -23.21 -3.51
N VAL A 423 -17.89 -22.06 -3.44
CA VAL A 423 -17.65 -20.92 -4.33
C VAL A 423 -16.23 -20.35 -4.21
N PRO A 424 -15.62 -20.14 -3.00
CA PRO A 424 -14.29 -19.59 -2.88
C PRO A 424 -13.25 -20.38 -3.69
N TRP A 425 -13.15 -21.67 -3.47
CA TRP A 425 -12.19 -22.52 -4.20
C TRP A 425 -12.52 -22.65 -5.69
N ALA A 426 -13.78 -22.68 -6.06
CA ALA A 426 -14.18 -22.67 -7.48
C ALA A 426 -13.75 -21.36 -8.15
N MET A 427 -13.89 -20.22 -7.47
CA MET A 427 -13.45 -18.92 -7.94
C MET A 427 -11.91 -18.82 -8.04
N VAL A 428 -11.17 -19.34 -7.06
CA VAL A 428 -9.70 -19.44 -7.10
C VAL A 428 -9.26 -20.28 -8.30
N ARG A 429 -9.89 -21.43 -8.54
CA ARG A 429 -9.61 -22.28 -9.72
C ARG A 429 -9.92 -21.56 -11.03
N LEU A 430 -11.05 -20.85 -11.10
CA LEU A 430 -11.42 -20.03 -12.26
C LEU A 430 -10.37 -18.94 -12.52
N CYS A 431 -9.94 -18.23 -11.47
CA CYS A 431 -8.88 -17.23 -11.53
C CYS A 431 -7.58 -17.83 -12.09
N TRP A 432 -7.10 -18.92 -11.51
CA TRP A 432 -5.86 -19.58 -11.91
C TRP A 432 -5.94 -20.25 -13.28
N SER A 433 -7.12 -20.63 -13.77
CA SER A 433 -7.32 -21.19 -15.10
C SER A 433 -7.53 -20.14 -16.19
N SER A 434 -7.68 -18.86 -15.84
CA SER A 434 -7.86 -17.75 -16.78
C SER A 434 -6.68 -17.64 -17.76
N VAL A 435 -6.85 -16.96 -18.88
CA VAL A 435 -5.80 -16.72 -19.88
C VAL A 435 -4.78 -15.66 -19.46
N CYS A 436 -5.01 -14.97 -18.36
CA CYS A 436 -4.13 -13.88 -17.87
C CYS A 436 -2.71 -14.38 -17.59
N ASP A 437 -1.71 -13.53 -17.85
CA ASP A 437 -0.30 -13.84 -17.56
C ASP A 437 -0.02 -13.99 -16.07
N THR A 438 -0.81 -13.34 -15.23
CA THR A 438 -0.72 -13.47 -13.78
C THR A 438 -2.12 -13.64 -13.18
N ALA A 439 -2.24 -14.48 -12.16
CA ALA A 439 -3.48 -14.70 -11.41
C ALA A 439 -3.21 -14.64 -9.91
N ILE A 440 -3.96 -13.81 -9.18
CA ILE A 440 -3.76 -13.53 -7.75
C ILE A 440 -5.06 -13.84 -7.00
N ALA A 441 -4.95 -14.66 -5.94
CA ALA A 441 -6.06 -14.90 -5.01
C ALA A 441 -5.77 -14.20 -3.67
N GLN A 442 -6.82 -13.71 -3.01
CA GLN A 442 -6.71 -13.25 -1.64
C GLN A 442 -6.44 -14.45 -0.72
N MET A 443 -5.62 -14.28 0.32
CA MET A 443 -5.38 -15.34 1.30
C MET A 443 -6.67 -15.76 1.99
N GLN A 444 -7.58 -14.82 2.24
CA GLN A 444 -8.88 -15.07 2.83
C GLN A 444 -9.73 -16.03 1.99
N ASP A 445 -9.64 -15.94 0.66
CA ASP A 445 -10.39 -16.82 -0.25
C ASP A 445 -9.81 -18.23 -0.28
N ILE A 446 -8.47 -18.37 -0.19
CA ILE A 446 -7.79 -19.66 -0.03
C ILE A 446 -8.26 -20.36 1.24
N LEU A 447 -8.41 -19.60 2.33
CA LEU A 447 -8.85 -20.10 3.64
C LEU A 447 -10.38 -20.17 3.79
N CYS A 448 -11.14 -19.84 2.74
CA CYS A 448 -12.62 -19.81 2.77
C CYS A 448 -13.19 -19.00 3.94
N LEU A 449 -12.58 -17.85 4.25
CA LEU A 449 -13.03 -16.97 5.34
C LEU A 449 -14.16 -16.06 4.88
N ASP A 450 -15.08 -15.76 5.81
CA ASP A 450 -16.17 -14.81 5.58
C ASP A 450 -15.71 -13.34 5.74
N ASP A 451 -16.63 -12.39 5.61
CA ASP A 451 -16.37 -10.96 5.64
C ASP A 451 -15.81 -10.41 6.96
N LYS A 452 -15.77 -11.20 8.02
CA LYS A 452 -15.02 -10.82 9.24
C LYS A 452 -13.52 -10.71 8.96
N ALA A 453 -13.05 -11.39 7.92
CA ALA A 453 -11.67 -11.32 7.44
C ALA A 453 -11.45 -10.28 6.35
N ARG A 454 -12.44 -9.49 5.96
CA ARG A 454 -12.31 -8.43 4.96
C ARG A 454 -11.26 -7.41 5.37
N MET A 455 -10.37 -7.03 4.44
CA MET A 455 -9.29 -6.10 4.73
C MET A 455 -9.75 -4.65 4.79
N ASN A 456 -10.53 -4.23 3.80
CA ASN A 456 -11.01 -2.85 3.70
C ASN A 456 -12.44 -2.76 3.17
N THR A 457 -13.24 -1.91 3.79
CA THR A 457 -14.53 -1.45 3.26
C THR A 457 -14.37 -0.01 2.85
N PRO A 458 -14.32 0.30 1.53
CA PRO A 458 -14.13 1.66 1.04
C PRO A 458 -15.13 2.65 1.64
N SER A 459 -14.68 3.89 1.85
CA SER A 459 -15.48 4.97 2.46
C SER A 459 -15.87 4.77 3.93
N THR A 460 -15.25 3.83 4.64
CA THR A 460 -15.42 3.63 6.10
C THR A 460 -14.11 3.84 6.86
N VAL A 461 -14.20 4.10 8.16
CA VAL A 461 -13.04 4.33 9.04
C VAL A 461 -13.18 3.50 10.31
N GLY A 462 -12.05 3.00 10.84
CA GLY A 462 -11.95 2.40 12.17
C GLY A 462 -11.99 0.88 12.23
N ALA A 463 -12.63 0.19 11.27
CA ALA A 463 -12.70 -1.27 11.24
C ALA A 463 -11.73 -1.91 10.23
N ASN A 464 -11.14 -1.11 9.33
CA ASN A 464 -10.33 -1.57 8.21
C ASN A 464 -8.87 -1.89 8.60
N TRP A 465 -8.17 -2.66 7.76
CA TRP A 465 -6.74 -2.95 7.81
C TRP A 465 -6.29 -3.80 9.00
N LYS A 466 -7.23 -4.43 9.71
CA LYS A 466 -6.99 -5.10 10.98
C LYS A 466 -6.85 -6.61 10.88
N TRP A 467 -7.41 -7.25 9.85
CA TRP A 467 -7.41 -8.69 9.76
C TRP A 467 -6.00 -9.28 9.77
N ARG A 468 -5.84 -10.36 10.55
CA ARG A 468 -4.61 -11.14 10.66
C ARG A 468 -4.91 -12.63 10.64
N LEU A 469 -3.98 -13.39 10.09
CA LEU A 469 -3.92 -14.83 10.28
C LEU A 469 -3.38 -15.11 11.70
N GLU A 470 -4.06 -15.97 12.43
CA GLU A 470 -3.67 -16.28 13.82
C GLU A 470 -2.46 -17.20 13.90
N SER A 471 -2.37 -18.20 12.99
CA SER A 471 -1.24 -19.13 12.85
C SER A 471 -1.16 -19.67 11.42
N PHE A 472 -0.07 -20.35 11.09
CA PHE A 472 0.08 -21.07 9.81
C PHE A 472 -0.44 -22.51 9.85
N ASP A 473 -0.96 -22.99 10.97
CA ASP A 473 -1.40 -24.38 11.11
C ASP A 473 -2.47 -24.79 10.08
N LYS A 474 -3.26 -23.82 9.61
CA LYS A 474 -4.28 -24.04 8.56
C LYS A 474 -3.72 -24.04 7.13
N LEU A 475 -2.44 -23.82 6.93
CA LEU A 475 -1.82 -23.78 5.60
C LEU A 475 -1.22 -25.13 5.18
N ASP A 476 -1.13 -26.09 6.09
CA ASP A 476 -0.57 -27.41 5.82
C ASP A 476 -1.64 -28.46 5.46
N ASP A 477 -2.94 -28.12 5.57
CA ASP A 477 -4.09 -28.93 5.17
C ASP A 477 -4.47 -28.65 3.69
#